data_44fade3ef596c52a91d9f978bb42103b
#
_entry.id   44fade3ef596c52a91d9f978bb42103b
#
_cell.length_a   1.000
_cell.length_b   1.000
_cell.length_c   1.000
_cell.angle_alpha   90.00
_cell.angle_beta   90.00
_cell.angle_gamma   90.00
#
_symmetry.space_group_name_H-M   'P 1'
#
loop_
_entity.id
_entity.type
_entity.pdbx_description
1 polymer ?
#
loop_
_entity_poly.entity_id
_entity_poly.type
_entity_poly.pdbx_seq_one_letter_code
_entity_poly.pdbx_strand_id
1 'polypeptide(L)'
;MEIRQLAYDRLTDNGVRPSVQRLTIMEFLLKNHTHPTVEEVYQGVVKAVPTLSRTTVYNTLRMFADMHIAQMITIDDHRVCYDGDLHPHVHFFCRECEQVFDLMEEDAPSLTHPISVAGHLIDEVQLYYQ
;
A
#
# COMPACT_ATOMS: atom_id res chain seq x y z
N MET A 1 10.73 -1.58 -17.88
CA MET A 1 11.06 -2.73 -17.01
C MET A 1 9.79 -3.43 -16.59
N GLU A 2 9.77 -4.73 -16.68
CA GLU A 2 8.61 -5.51 -16.31
C GLU A 2 8.33 -5.43 -14.81
N ILE A 3 7.05 -5.44 -14.46
CA ILE A 3 6.63 -5.42 -13.06
C ILE A 3 7.13 -6.67 -12.31
N ARG A 4 7.12 -7.83 -12.99
CA ARG A 4 7.61 -9.08 -12.39
C ARG A 4 9.09 -8.95 -11.99
N GLN A 5 9.90 -8.35 -12.84
CA GLN A 5 11.31 -8.13 -12.54
C GLN A 5 11.50 -7.16 -11.37
N LEU A 6 10.69 -6.09 -11.34
CA LEU A 6 10.72 -5.15 -10.21
C LEU A 6 10.35 -5.84 -8.91
N ALA A 7 9.32 -6.69 -8.95
CA ALA A 7 8.89 -7.46 -7.76
C ALA A 7 10.01 -8.39 -7.29
N TYR A 8 10.62 -9.12 -8.22
CA TYR A 8 11.72 -10.03 -7.90
C TYR A 8 12.88 -9.28 -7.27
N ASP A 9 13.29 -8.17 -7.87
CA ASP A 9 14.42 -7.38 -7.36
C ASP A 9 14.12 -6.81 -5.98
N ARG A 10 12.91 -6.33 -5.76
CA ARG A 10 12.53 -5.80 -4.45
C ARG A 10 12.63 -6.85 -3.36
N LEU A 11 12.20 -8.08 -3.65
CA LEU A 11 12.29 -9.17 -2.68
C LEU A 11 13.75 -9.54 -2.42
N THR A 12 14.49 -9.83 -3.48
CA THR A 12 15.87 -10.33 -3.34
C THR A 12 16.82 -9.29 -2.77
N ASP A 13 16.68 -8.02 -3.16
CA ASP A 13 17.53 -6.95 -2.66
C ASP A 13 17.34 -6.71 -1.17
N ASN A 14 16.22 -7.16 -0.61
CA ASN A 14 15.92 -6.99 0.81
C ASN A 14 15.97 -8.30 1.58
N GLY A 15 16.57 -9.34 1.00
CA GLY A 15 16.79 -10.60 1.67
C GLY A 15 15.55 -11.48 1.81
N VAL A 16 14.52 -11.20 1.04
CA VAL A 16 13.29 -12.00 1.04
C VAL A 16 13.36 -13.01 -0.10
N ARG A 17 13.17 -14.28 0.26
CA ARG A 17 13.19 -15.35 -0.72
C ARG A 17 11.98 -15.25 -1.66
N PRO A 18 12.18 -15.15 -2.98
CA PRO A 18 11.07 -15.07 -3.90
C PRO A 18 10.32 -16.41 -3.99
N SER A 19 9.02 -16.33 -4.11
CA SER A 19 8.15 -17.47 -4.40
C SER A 19 7.04 -16.96 -5.31
N VAL A 20 6.32 -17.88 -5.95
CA VAL A 20 5.19 -17.49 -6.81
C VAL A 20 4.19 -16.64 -6.03
N GLN A 21 3.89 -17.03 -4.79
CA GLN A 21 2.94 -16.31 -3.96
C GLN A 21 3.44 -14.89 -3.63
N ARG A 22 4.69 -14.78 -3.18
CA ARG A 22 5.29 -13.48 -2.81
C ARG A 22 5.43 -12.57 -4.02
N LEU A 23 5.86 -13.12 -5.14
CA LEU A 23 5.99 -12.34 -6.39
C LEU A 23 4.63 -11.82 -6.85
N THR A 24 3.60 -12.67 -6.83
CA THR A 24 2.27 -12.28 -7.27
C THR A 24 1.70 -11.16 -6.41
N ILE A 25 1.87 -11.27 -5.09
CA ILE A 25 1.39 -10.23 -4.16
C ILE A 25 2.15 -8.92 -4.38
N MET A 26 3.48 -8.98 -4.49
CA MET A 26 4.27 -7.77 -4.72
C MET A 26 3.93 -7.13 -6.06
N GLU A 27 3.74 -7.93 -7.12
CA GLU A 27 3.32 -7.39 -8.42
C GLU A 27 1.98 -6.66 -8.31
N PHE A 28 1.05 -7.21 -7.56
CA PHE A 28 -0.25 -6.57 -7.37
C PHE A 28 -0.08 -5.19 -6.73
N LEU A 29 0.74 -5.10 -5.69
CA LEU A 29 1.01 -3.81 -5.02
C LEU A 29 1.68 -2.82 -5.96
N LEU A 30 2.60 -3.28 -6.80
CA LEU A 30 3.32 -2.40 -7.72
C LEU A 30 2.45 -1.91 -8.88
N LYS A 31 1.45 -2.70 -9.27
CA LYS A 31 0.52 -2.32 -10.34
C LYS A 31 -0.63 -1.44 -9.86
N ASN A 32 -1.01 -1.57 -8.61
CA ASN A 32 -2.24 -0.97 -8.10
C ASN A 32 -1.93 0.02 -6.98
N HIS A 33 -1.80 1.28 -7.35
CA HIS A 33 -1.53 2.37 -6.41
C HIS A 33 -2.81 2.92 -5.77
N THR A 34 -3.78 2.04 -5.54
CA THR A 34 -5.07 2.40 -4.97
C THR A 34 -5.13 2.17 -3.46
N HIS A 35 -4.01 1.82 -2.84
CA HIS A 35 -3.90 1.53 -1.41
C HIS A 35 -4.83 0.40 -1.01
N PRO A 36 -4.65 -0.82 -1.58
CA PRO A 36 -5.58 -1.90 -1.33
C PRO A 36 -5.52 -2.44 0.10
N THR A 37 -6.68 -2.89 0.59
CA THR A 37 -6.76 -3.66 1.83
C THR A 37 -6.31 -5.09 1.59
N VAL A 38 -6.16 -5.88 2.68
CA VAL A 38 -5.85 -7.31 2.56
C VAL A 38 -6.88 -8.03 1.68
N GLU A 39 -8.17 -7.74 1.88
CA GLU A 39 -9.23 -8.40 1.11
C GLU A 39 -9.15 -8.03 -0.37
N GLU A 40 -8.87 -6.78 -0.68
CA GLU A 40 -8.73 -6.35 -2.07
C GLU A 40 -7.51 -7.00 -2.74
N VAL A 41 -6.40 -7.12 -2.00
CA VAL A 41 -5.23 -7.83 -2.51
C VAL A 41 -5.57 -9.30 -2.75
N TYR A 42 -6.24 -9.95 -1.78
CA TYR A 42 -6.64 -11.34 -1.92
C TYR A 42 -7.50 -11.55 -3.16
N GLN A 43 -8.53 -10.73 -3.36
CA GLN A 43 -9.41 -10.86 -4.51
C GLN A 43 -8.65 -10.67 -5.83
N GLY A 44 -7.63 -9.80 -5.82
CA GLY A 44 -6.82 -9.55 -7.01
C GLY A 44 -5.86 -10.68 -7.35
N VAL A 45 -5.27 -11.33 -6.33
CA VAL A 45 -4.22 -12.33 -6.57
C VAL A 45 -4.73 -13.76 -6.62
N VAL A 46 -5.89 -14.06 -6.03
CA VAL A 46 -6.43 -15.42 -6.01
C VAL A 46 -6.77 -15.91 -7.40
N LYS A 47 -7.06 -15.00 -8.32
CA LYS A 47 -7.33 -15.36 -9.72
C LYS A 47 -6.10 -15.94 -10.40
N ALA A 48 -4.92 -15.47 -10.05
CA ALA A 48 -3.66 -15.95 -10.61
C ALA A 48 -3.13 -17.16 -9.85
N VAL A 49 -3.35 -17.21 -8.53
CA VAL A 49 -2.87 -18.30 -7.66
C VAL A 49 -4.05 -18.77 -6.79
N PRO A 50 -4.89 -19.67 -7.33
CA PRO A 50 -6.13 -20.07 -6.63
C PRO A 50 -5.92 -20.75 -5.28
N THR A 51 -4.72 -21.25 -5.01
CA THR A 51 -4.41 -21.91 -3.74
C THR A 51 -4.09 -20.95 -2.61
N LEU A 52 -3.98 -19.65 -2.90
CA LEU A 52 -3.72 -18.65 -1.86
C LEU A 52 -4.91 -18.53 -0.90
N SER A 53 -4.60 -18.51 0.40
CA SER A 53 -5.59 -18.23 1.43
C SER A 53 -5.49 -16.76 1.86
N ARG A 54 -6.56 -16.27 2.49
CA ARG A 54 -6.54 -14.92 3.07
C ARG A 54 -5.47 -14.78 4.13
N THR A 55 -5.28 -15.83 4.94
CA THR A 55 -4.25 -15.85 5.97
C THR A 55 -2.86 -15.69 5.37
N THR A 56 -2.57 -16.41 4.28
CA THR A 56 -1.27 -16.32 3.61
C THR A 56 -1.04 -14.91 3.05
N VAL A 57 -2.07 -14.31 2.43
CA VAL A 57 -1.99 -12.94 1.92
C VAL A 57 -1.72 -11.97 3.07
N TYR A 58 -2.46 -12.08 4.16
CA TYR A 58 -2.28 -11.22 5.33
C TYR A 58 -0.85 -11.33 5.87
N ASN A 59 -0.38 -12.56 6.09
CA ASN A 59 0.96 -12.78 6.65
C ASN A 59 2.06 -12.28 5.70
N THR A 60 1.87 -12.43 4.40
CA THR A 60 2.84 -11.96 3.41
C THR A 60 2.91 -10.43 3.39
N LEU A 61 1.76 -9.76 3.38
CA LEU A 61 1.71 -8.30 3.41
C LEU A 61 2.32 -7.76 4.70
N ARG A 62 2.04 -8.41 5.82
CA ARG A 62 2.63 -8.01 7.09
C ARG A 62 4.15 -8.17 7.10
N MET A 63 4.64 -9.26 6.54
CA MET A 63 6.08 -9.49 6.41
C MET A 63 6.71 -8.42 5.51
N PHE A 64 6.07 -8.06 4.41
CA PHE A 64 6.56 -7.00 3.54
C PHE A 64 6.66 -5.66 4.29
N ALA A 65 5.66 -5.34 5.10
CA ALA A 65 5.68 -4.11 5.89
C ALA A 65 6.80 -4.15 6.94
N ASP A 66 6.96 -5.29 7.62
CA ASP A 66 8.00 -5.47 8.63
C ASP A 66 9.40 -5.37 8.02
N MET A 67 9.56 -5.79 6.77
CA MET A 67 10.84 -5.72 6.05
C MET A 67 11.02 -4.38 5.33
N HIS A 68 10.07 -3.46 5.46
CA HIS A 68 10.09 -2.14 4.83
C HIS A 68 10.12 -2.17 3.31
N ILE A 69 9.56 -3.22 2.71
CA ILE A 69 9.44 -3.32 1.24
C ILE A 69 8.03 -3.03 0.74
N ALA A 70 7.11 -2.75 1.66
CA ALA A 70 5.81 -2.17 1.39
C ALA A 70 5.43 -1.28 2.57
N GLN A 71 4.58 -0.30 2.36
CA GLN A 71 4.06 0.54 3.43
C GLN A 71 2.72 0.03 3.91
N MET A 72 2.53 0.05 5.22
CA MET A 72 1.25 -0.23 5.85
C MET A 72 0.64 1.08 6.31
N ILE A 73 -0.56 1.37 5.86
CA ILE A 73 -1.26 2.61 6.15
C ILE A 73 -2.47 2.28 7.01
N THR A 74 -2.47 2.76 8.25
CA THR A 74 -3.58 2.55 9.17
C THR A 74 -4.57 3.68 9.02
N ILE A 75 -5.78 3.36 8.57
CA ILE A 75 -6.84 4.35 8.36
C ILE A 75 -7.63 4.56 9.67
N ASP A 76 -8.02 3.46 10.30
CA ASP A 76 -8.71 3.47 11.60
C ASP A 76 -8.46 2.11 12.28
N ASP A 77 -9.14 1.84 13.39
CA ASP A 77 -8.96 0.60 14.15
C ASP A 77 -9.33 -0.66 13.36
N HIS A 78 -10.07 -0.51 12.27
CA HIS A 78 -10.59 -1.64 11.50
C HIS A 78 -10.06 -1.73 10.08
N ARG A 79 -9.37 -0.69 9.59
CA ARG A 79 -8.93 -0.65 8.20
C ARG A 79 -7.44 -0.36 8.08
N VAL A 80 -6.75 -1.28 7.41
CA VAL A 80 -5.34 -1.14 7.09
C VAL A 80 -5.19 -1.36 5.59
N CYS A 81 -4.46 -0.46 4.95
CA CYS A 81 -4.17 -0.52 3.52
C CYS A 81 -2.68 -0.70 3.30
N TYR A 82 -2.30 -1.14 2.12
CA TYR A 82 -0.89 -1.37 1.78
C TYR A 82 -0.53 -0.66 0.50
N ASP A 83 0.72 -0.24 0.38
CA ASP A 83 1.24 0.47 -0.78
C ASP A 83 2.62 -0.05 -1.11
N GLY A 84 2.86 -0.36 -2.38
CA GLY A 84 4.17 -0.75 -2.88
C GLY A 84 5.11 0.43 -3.12
N ASP A 85 4.59 1.65 -3.13
CA ASP A 85 5.39 2.85 -3.30
C ASP A 85 6.04 3.22 -1.96
N LEU A 86 7.37 3.25 -1.93
CA LEU A 86 8.13 3.53 -0.72
C LEU A 86 8.60 4.98 -0.64
N HIS A 87 8.27 5.81 -1.62
CA HIS A 87 8.67 7.21 -1.59
C HIS A 87 7.91 7.94 -0.48
N PRO A 88 8.59 8.84 0.26
CA PRO A 88 7.90 9.65 1.27
C PRO A 88 6.84 10.52 0.61
N HIS A 89 5.64 10.50 1.15
CA HIS A 89 4.56 11.35 0.67
C HIS A 89 3.48 11.47 1.75
N VAL A 90 2.59 12.43 1.56
CA VAL A 90 1.49 12.65 2.49
C VAL A 90 0.26 11.91 1.99
N HIS A 91 -0.36 11.14 2.88
CA HIS A 91 -1.63 10.48 2.60
C HIS A 91 -2.76 11.22 3.30
N PHE A 92 -3.93 11.28 2.70
CA PHE A 92 -5.11 11.71 3.44
C PHE A 92 -6.28 10.76 3.14
N PHE A 93 -7.17 10.65 4.12
CA PHE A 93 -8.34 9.79 4.06
C PHE A 93 -9.59 10.67 3.96
N CYS A 94 -10.40 10.41 2.94
CA CYS A 94 -11.68 11.10 2.77
C CYS A 94 -12.77 10.29 3.46
N ARG A 95 -13.41 10.86 4.49
CA ARG A 95 -14.46 10.17 5.23
C ARG A 95 -15.72 9.92 4.41
N GLU A 96 -16.01 10.78 3.45
CA GLU A 96 -17.21 10.66 2.63
C GLU A 96 -17.08 9.55 1.59
N CYS A 97 -15.95 9.47 0.89
CA CYS A 97 -15.74 8.44 -0.14
C CYS A 97 -14.96 7.24 0.38
N GLU A 98 -14.46 7.31 1.60
CA GLU A 98 -13.71 6.24 2.27
C GLU A 98 -12.47 5.76 1.51
N GLN A 99 -11.78 6.69 0.84
CA GLN A 99 -10.58 6.40 0.07
C GLN A 99 -9.38 7.18 0.59
N VAL A 100 -8.19 6.61 0.37
CA VAL A 100 -6.93 7.25 0.69
C VAL A 100 -6.35 7.86 -0.58
N PHE A 101 -5.88 9.10 -0.47
CA PHE A 101 -5.25 9.81 -1.58
C PHE A 101 -3.82 10.17 -1.21
N ASP A 102 -2.94 10.12 -2.19
CA ASP A 102 -1.56 10.56 -2.04
C ASP A 102 -1.45 12.02 -2.40
N LEU A 103 -0.66 12.76 -1.59
CA LEU A 103 -0.28 14.12 -1.92
C LEU A 103 1.21 14.15 -2.14
N MET A 104 1.64 14.71 -3.27
CA MET A 104 3.05 14.92 -3.51
C MET A 104 3.58 15.94 -2.51
N GLU A 105 4.86 15.84 -2.18
CA GLU A 105 5.47 16.69 -1.16
C GLU A 105 5.24 18.17 -1.41
N GLU A 106 5.34 18.60 -2.65
CA GLU A 106 5.13 20.00 -3.06
C GLU A 106 3.67 20.45 -2.92
N ASP A 107 2.73 19.51 -2.91
CA ASP A 107 1.30 19.78 -2.75
C ASP A 107 0.84 19.54 -1.32
N ALA A 108 1.75 19.13 -0.44
CA ALA A 108 1.40 18.81 0.93
C ALA A 108 0.91 20.06 1.66
N PRO A 109 -0.23 19.98 2.35
CA PRO A 109 -0.77 21.13 3.06
C PRO A 109 0.03 21.46 4.31
N SER A 110 -0.08 22.70 4.74
CA SER A 110 0.42 23.08 6.05
C SER A 110 -0.41 22.34 7.11
N LEU A 111 0.27 21.79 8.11
CA LEU A 111 -0.41 21.05 9.17
C LEU A 111 -1.09 21.93 10.21
N THR A 112 -1.02 23.25 10.06
CA THR A 112 -1.57 24.19 11.03
C THR A 112 -3.01 24.61 10.75
N HIS A 113 -3.56 24.28 9.58
CA HIS A 113 -4.90 24.72 9.19
C HIS A 113 -5.70 23.60 8.55
N PRO A 114 -7.03 23.58 8.76
CA PRO A 114 -7.89 22.72 7.96
C PRO A 114 -7.81 23.16 6.50
N ILE A 115 -7.63 22.20 5.61
CA ILE A 115 -7.42 22.48 4.19
C ILE A 115 -8.35 21.60 3.37
N SER A 116 -8.86 22.16 2.28
CA SER A 116 -9.58 21.39 1.27
C SER A 116 -8.61 21.00 0.17
N VAL A 117 -8.55 19.71 -0.15
CA VAL A 117 -7.73 19.19 -1.23
C VAL A 117 -8.62 18.42 -2.17
N ALA A 118 -8.59 18.78 -3.46
CA ALA A 118 -9.41 18.16 -4.50
C ALA A 118 -10.90 18.13 -4.12
N GLY A 119 -11.39 19.19 -3.44
CA GLY A 119 -12.77 19.29 -3.01
C GLY A 119 -13.11 18.55 -1.72
N HIS A 120 -12.11 17.97 -1.07
CA HIS A 120 -12.31 17.25 0.19
C HIS A 120 -11.75 18.05 1.36
N LEU A 121 -12.53 18.16 2.44
CA LEU A 121 -12.02 18.76 3.67
C LEU A 121 -11.11 17.75 4.37
N ILE A 122 -9.94 18.20 4.78
CA ILE A 122 -8.96 17.33 5.45
C ILE A 122 -9.26 17.30 6.95
N ASP A 123 -9.66 16.13 7.45
CA ASP A 123 -9.87 15.91 8.89
C ASP A 123 -8.62 15.40 9.57
N GLU A 124 -7.83 14.61 8.86
CA GLU A 124 -6.66 13.94 9.44
C GLU A 124 -5.57 13.82 8.39
N VAL A 125 -4.35 14.08 8.79
CA VAL A 125 -3.17 13.96 7.92
C VAL A 125 -2.18 13.01 8.58
N GLN A 126 -1.71 12.02 7.81
CA GLN A 126 -0.67 11.10 8.25
C GLN A 126 0.56 11.30 7.36
N LEU A 127 1.74 11.37 7.98
CA LEU A 127 2.99 11.54 7.27
C LEU A 127 3.81 10.25 7.40
N TYR A 128 4.28 9.72 6.24
CA TYR A 128 5.08 8.51 6.20
C TYR A 128 6.44 8.81 5.59
N TYR A 129 7.51 8.46 6.31
CA TYR A 129 8.89 8.68 5.87
C TYR A 129 9.68 7.38 5.97
N GLN A 130 10.55 7.19 5.02
CA GLN A 130 11.47 6.04 5.01
C GLN A 130 12.80 6.41 5.61
#